data_d345370a296b457976bebbdcd42c7f1e
#
_entry.id   d345370a296b457976bebbdcd42c7f1e
#
_cell.length_a   1.000
_cell.length_b   1.000
_cell.length_c   1.000
_cell.angle_alpha   90.00
_cell.angle_beta   90.00
_cell.angle_gamma   90.00
#
_symmetry.space_group_name_H-M   'P 1'
#
loop_
_entity.id
_entity.type
_entity.pdbx_description
1 polymer ?
#
loop_
_entity_poly.entity_id
_entity_poly.type
_entity_poly.pdbx_seq_one_letter_code
_entity_poly.pdbx_strand_id
1 'polypeptide(L)'
;IVSFVARTPGIANIFRFYRTSLFCRNLAVLLGSGVNLTATLRILVDIMAVTGDVTVWTTAADRVRHGGKLSDALLASSNMPPMAIRMLRLGEETGQLPVLAGRVAEFYESKLQRSLDRVVAIVGPLAIITISTGVGGLIVSVMTALLSVTQLVG
;
A
#
# COMPACT_ATOMS: atom_id res chain seq x y z
N ILE A 1 3.71 15.76 -13.30
CA ILE A 1 4.53 14.55 -13.04
C ILE A 1 3.94 13.77 -11.88
N VAL A 2 3.62 14.42 -10.76
CA VAL A 2 3.04 13.76 -9.56
C VAL A 2 1.67 13.14 -9.86
N SER A 3 0.84 13.81 -10.65
CA SER A 3 -0.48 13.31 -11.02
C SER A 3 -0.43 12.15 -12.03
N PHE A 4 0.65 12.03 -12.80
CA PHE A 4 0.84 10.94 -13.75
C PHE A 4 1.29 9.65 -13.02
N VAL A 5 2.10 9.79 -11.98
CA VAL A 5 2.55 8.68 -11.14
C VAL A 5 1.39 8.08 -10.33
N ALA A 6 0.47 8.92 -9.85
CA ALA A 6 -0.72 8.45 -9.11
C ALA A 6 -1.73 7.69 -9.98
N ARG A 7 -1.61 7.77 -11.30
CA ARG A 7 -2.54 7.16 -12.25
C ARG A 7 -2.05 5.81 -12.79
N THR A 8 -0.84 5.38 -12.41
CA THR A 8 -0.35 4.06 -12.80
C THR A 8 -1.04 2.98 -11.95
N PRO A 9 -1.59 1.93 -12.57
CA PRO A 9 -2.31 0.87 -11.86
C PRO A 9 -1.45 0.15 -10.81
N GLY A 10 -0.13 0.22 -10.93
CA GLY A 10 0.80 -0.37 -9.97
C GLY A 10 0.75 0.30 -8.58
N ILE A 11 0.62 1.63 -8.52
CA ILE A 11 0.58 2.37 -7.24
C ILE A 11 -0.73 2.15 -6.50
N ALA A 12 -1.86 2.11 -7.24
CA ALA A 12 -3.16 1.80 -6.66
C ALA A 12 -3.16 0.40 -6.03
N ASN A 13 -2.52 -0.59 -6.66
CA ASN A 13 -2.37 -1.93 -6.14
C ASN A 13 -1.48 -1.99 -4.90
N ILE A 14 -0.39 -1.23 -4.87
CA ILE A 14 0.49 -1.12 -3.70
C ILE A 14 -0.30 -0.60 -2.49
N PHE A 15 -1.08 0.44 -2.68
CA PHE A 15 -1.91 1.02 -1.62
C PHE A 15 -2.96 0.03 -1.12
N ARG A 16 -3.58 -0.71 -2.04
CA ARG A 16 -4.55 -1.75 -1.73
C ARG A 16 -3.93 -2.90 -0.92
N PHE A 17 -2.75 -3.34 -1.29
CA PHE A 17 -2.01 -4.38 -0.56
C PHE A 17 -1.59 -3.90 0.83
N TYR A 18 -1.15 -2.66 0.94
CA TYR A 18 -0.80 -2.05 2.21
C TYR A 18 -2.00 -2.00 3.17
N ARG A 19 -3.14 -1.53 2.71
CA ARG A 19 -4.37 -1.49 3.50
C ARG A 19 -4.80 -2.88 3.94
N THR A 20 -4.79 -3.84 3.03
CA THR A 20 -5.18 -5.23 3.32
C THR A 20 -4.24 -5.85 4.35
N SER A 21 -2.93 -5.72 4.18
CA SER A 21 -1.95 -6.27 5.11
C SER A 21 -2.05 -5.62 6.50
N LEU A 22 -2.20 -4.31 6.55
CA LEU A 22 -2.33 -3.58 7.81
C LEU A 22 -3.59 -4.01 8.57
N PHE A 23 -4.72 -4.09 7.90
CA PHE A 23 -5.99 -4.52 8.48
C PHE A 23 -5.88 -5.96 9.02
N CYS A 24 -5.44 -6.90 8.17
CA CYS A 24 -5.36 -8.31 8.54
C CYS A 24 -4.32 -8.59 9.62
N ARG A 25 -3.18 -7.90 9.60
CA ARG A 25 -2.15 -8.05 10.63
C ARG A 25 -2.67 -7.63 12.01
N ASN A 26 -3.29 -6.48 12.09
CA ASN A 26 -3.84 -5.99 13.36
C ASN A 26 -5.05 -6.82 13.81
N LEU A 27 -5.88 -7.25 12.87
CA LEU A 27 -6.99 -8.16 13.16
C LEU A 27 -6.47 -9.46 13.79
N ALA A 28 -5.44 -10.06 13.19
CA ALA A 28 -4.84 -11.30 13.69
C ALA A 28 -4.24 -11.12 15.09
N VAL A 29 -3.49 -10.05 15.30
CA VAL A 29 -2.84 -9.77 16.59
C VAL A 29 -3.87 -9.54 17.69
N LEU A 30 -4.86 -8.71 17.46
CA LEU A 30 -5.86 -8.36 18.46
C LEU A 30 -6.77 -9.55 18.80
N LEU A 31 -7.26 -10.28 17.81
CA LEU A 31 -8.05 -11.48 18.02
C LEU A 31 -7.23 -12.59 18.70
N GLY A 32 -5.97 -12.74 18.30
CA GLY A 32 -5.05 -13.71 18.91
C GLY A 32 -4.72 -13.39 20.36
N SER A 33 -4.82 -12.13 20.76
CA SER A 33 -4.62 -11.69 22.14
C SER A 33 -5.86 -11.82 23.03
N GLY A 34 -6.96 -12.33 22.49
CA GLY A 34 -8.20 -12.53 23.24
C GLY A 34 -9.19 -11.37 23.21
N VAL A 35 -8.91 -10.33 22.41
CA VAL A 35 -9.85 -9.23 22.21
C VAL A 35 -11.00 -9.71 21.34
N ASN A 36 -12.25 -9.41 21.70
CA ASN A 36 -13.40 -9.81 20.90
C ASN A 36 -13.45 -9.03 19.57
N LEU A 37 -14.20 -9.58 18.60
CA LEU A 37 -14.25 -9.01 17.24
C LEU A 37 -14.76 -7.57 17.21
N THR A 38 -15.81 -7.25 18.00
CA THR A 38 -16.38 -5.90 18.03
C THR A 38 -15.38 -4.87 18.56
N ALA A 39 -14.68 -5.17 19.64
CA ALA A 39 -13.64 -4.30 20.20
C ALA A 39 -12.45 -4.19 19.27
N THR A 40 -12.05 -5.29 18.64
CA THR A 40 -10.99 -5.32 17.63
C THR A 40 -11.29 -4.39 16.47
N LEU A 41 -12.49 -4.44 15.93
CA LEU A 41 -12.90 -3.58 14.81
C LEU A 41 -12.95 -2.10 15.20
N ARG A 42 -13.33 -1.79 16.42
CA ARG A 42 -13.31 -0.41 16.93
C ARG A 42 -11.87 0.13 16.95
N ILE A 43 -10.92 -0.66 17.40
CA ILE A 43 -9.49 -0.30 17.40
C ILE A 43 -8.98 -0.19 15.96
N LEU A 44 -9.39 -1.10 15.07
CA LEU A 44 -8.98 -1.09 13.66
C LEU A 44 -9.46 0.13 12.90
N VAL A 45 -10.62 0.67 13.21
CA VAL A 45 -11.09 1.93 12.61
C VAL A 45 -10.07 3.04 12.88
N ASP A 46 -9.58 3.17 14.10
CA ASP A 46 -8.59 4.18 14.47
C ASP A 46 -7.25 3.95 13.77
N ILE A 47 -6.80 2.69 13.70
CA ILE A 47 -5.56 2.32 13.00
C ILE A 47 -5.67 2.62 11.51
N MET A 48 -6.79 2.28 10.89
CA MET A 48 -7.01 2.47 9.45
C MET A 48 -7.22 3.93 9.06
N ALA A 49 -7.46 4.82 10.01
CA ALA A 49 -7.55 6.26 9.77
C ALA A 49 -6.30 6.83 9.10
N VAL A 50 -5.14 6.23 9.35
CA VAL A 50 -3.86 6.59 8.72
C VAL A 50 -3.89 6.38 7.20
N THR A 51 -4.72 5.47 6.71
CA THR A 51 -4.79 5.11 5.28
C THR A 51 -5.75 5.97 4.48
N GLY A 52 -6.44 6.93 5.10
CA GLY A 52 -7.36 7.85 4.45
C GLY A 52 -8.79 7.75 4.96
N ASP A 53 -9.75 7.50 4.08
CA ASP A 53 -11.17 7.49 4.42
C ASP A 53 -11.54 6.36 5.38
N VAL A 54 -12.00 6.73 6.55
CA VAL A 54 -12.45 5.79 7.60
C VAL A 54 -13.88 5.30 7.42
N THR A 55 -14.65 5.92 6.52
CA THR A 55 -16.08 5.60 6.33
C THR A 55 -16.29 4.13 6.01
N VAL A 56 -15.43 3.54 5.18
CA VAL A 56 -15.45 2.13 4.81
C VAL A 56 -15.33 1.23 6.05
N TRP A 57 -14.35 1.53 6.88
CA TRP A 57 -14.05 0.73 8.09
C TRP A 57 -15.08 0.91 9.18
N THR A 58 -15.58 2.12 9.37
CA THR A 58 -16.67 2.44 10.30
C THR A 58 -17.94 1.71 9.91
N THR A 59 -18.28 1.71 8.61
CA THR A 59 -19.47 1.00 8.11
C THR A 59 -19.35 -0.51 8.31
N ALA A 60 -18.18 -1.07 8.06
CA ALA A 60 -17.92 -2.50 8.29
C ALA A 60 -18.03 -2.86 9.77
N ALA A 61 -17.47 -2.06 10.65
CA ALA A 61 -17.54 -2.24 12.10
C ALA A 61 -18.99 -2.19 12.60
N ASP A 62 -19.79 -1.24 12.11
CA ASP A 62 -21.21 -1.13 12.44
C ASP A 62 -22.01 -2.35 12.03
N ARG A 63 -21.76 -2.88 10.83
CA ARG A 63 -22.45 -4.08 10.35
C ARG A 63 -22.15 -5.30 11.24
N VAL A 64 -20.89 -5.47 11.62
CA VAL A 64 -20.49 -6.56 12.51
C VAL A 64 -21.10 -6.38 13.91
N ARG A 65 -21.15 -5.17 14.42
CA ARG A 65 -21.77 -4.87 15.72
C ARG A 65 -23.25 -5.22 15.75
N HIS A 66 -23.93 -5.12 14.61
CA HIS A 66 -25.35 -5.51 14.47
C HIS A 66 -25.55 -6.97 14.06
N GLY A 67 -24.55 -7.80 14.20
CA GLY A 67 -24.63 -9.24 13.97
C GLY A 67 -24.27 -9.71 12.56
N GLY A 68 -23.80 -8.83 11.70
CA GLY A 68 -23.31 -9.17 10.37
C GLY A 68 -21.96 -9.89 10.40
N LYS A 69 -21.66 -10.63 9.34
CA LYS A 69 -20.35 -11.25 9.18
C LYS A 69 -19.31 -10.23 8.70
N LEU A 70 -18.09 -10.32 9.21
CA LEU A 70 -17.00 -9.43 8.80
C LEU A 70 -16.69 -9.53 7.31
N SER A 71 -16.66 -10.74 6.75
CA SER A 71 -16.40 -10.95 5.32
C SER A 71 -17.47 -10.30 4.44
N ASP A 72 -18.74 -10.39 4.80
CA ASP A 72 -19.83 -9.75 4.05
C ASP A 72 -19.75 -8.22 4.16
N ALA A 73 -19.43 -7.69 5.32
CA ALA A 73 -19.25 -6.26 5.54
C ALA A 73 -18.10 -5.69 4.71
N LEU A 74 -16.97 -6.41 4.66
CA LEU A 74 -15.81 -6.01 3.87
C LEU A 74 -16.07 -6.11 2.37
N LEU A 75 -16.79 -7.13 1.92
CA LEU A 75 -17.15 -7.29 0.51
C LEU A 75 -18.01 -6.12 0.03
N ALA A 76 -18.94 -5.66 0.85
CA ALA A 76 -19.86 -4.57 0.50
C ALA A 76 -19.21 -3.18 0.60
N SER A 77 -18.29 -2.98 1.53
CA SER A 77 -17.81 -1.65 1.93
C SER A 77 -16.39 -1.35 1.53
N SER A 78 -15.53 -2.37 1.38
CA SER A 78 -14.11 -2.17 1.12
C SER A 78 -13.70 -2.65 -0.26
N ASN A 79 -12.59 -2.10 -0.75
CA ASN A 79 -11.94 -2.54 -1.98
C ASN A 79 -10.85 -3.60 -1.69
N MET A 80 -11.11 -4.47 -0.71
CA MET A 80 -10.19 -5.53 -0.34
C MET A 80 -10.13 -6.60 -1.43
N PRO A 81 -8.95 -7.18 -1.72
CA PRO A 81 -8.83 -8.24 -2.71
C PRO A 81 -9.76 -9.43 -2.43
N PRO A 82 -10.36 -10.04 -3.48
CA PRO A 82 -11.29 -11.15 -3.28
C PRO A 82 -10.72 -12.33 -2.51
N MET A 83 -9.43 -12.62 -2.69
CA MET A 83 -8.76 -13.70 -1.97
C MET A 83 -8.72 -13.44 -0.47
N ALA A 84 -8.43 -12.21 -0.05
CA ALA A 84 -8.44 -11.82 1.36
C ALA A 84 -9.82 -12.03 1.99
N ILE A 85 -10.87 -11.62 1.29
CA ILE A 85 -12.26 -11.79 1.75
C ILE A 85 -12.60 -13.27 1.88
N ARG A 86 -12.22 -14.10 0.92
CA ARG A 86 -12.44 -15.55 0.96
C ARG A 86 -11.75 -16.21 2.15
N MET A 87 -10.51 -15.83 2.41
CA MET A 87 -9.75 -16.36 3.54
C MET A 87 -10.36 -15.94 4.88
N LEU A 88 -10.80 -14.70 5.00
CA LEU A 88 -11.48 -14.22 6.21
C LEU A 88 -12.82 -14.94 6.41
N ARG A 89 -13.56 -15.16 5.34
CA ARG A 89 -14.82 -15.94 5.41
C ARG A 89 -14.58 -17.36 5.89
N LEU A 90 -13.55 -18.02 5.38
CA LEU A 90 -13.16 -19.35 5.83
C LEU A 90 -12.79 -19.33 7.33
N GLY A 91 -12.07 -18.32 7.77
CA GLY A 91 -11.73 -18.13 9.17
C GLY A 91 -12.96 -17.95 10.08
N GLU A 92 -13.94 -17.19 9.63
CA GLU A 92 -15.21 -17.01 10.35
C GLU A 92 -15.99 -18.32 10.46
N GLU A 93 -16.07 -19.09 9.36
CA GLU A 93 -16.81 -20.35 9.30
C GLU A 93 -16.15 -21.45 10.13
N THR A 94 -14.84 -21.49 10.21
CA THR A 94 -14.07 -22.53 10.91
C THR A 94 -13.63 -22.13 12.32
N GLY A 95 -13.91 -20.91 12.76
CA GLY A 95 -13.45 -20.39 14.04
C GLY A 95 -11.95 -20.11 14.12
N GLN A 96 -11.28 -19.99 12.97
CA GLN A 96 -9.83 -19.75 12.86
C GLN A 96 -9.51 -18.36 12.26
N LEU A 97 -10.36 -17.40 12.52
CA LEU A 97 -10.18 -16.05 11.96
C LEU A 97 -8.82 -15.44 12.28
N PRO A 98 -8.28 -15.51 13.52
CA PRO A 98 -6.95 -14.95 13.81
C PRO A 98 -5.84 -15.58 12.97
N VAL A 99 -5.86 -16.89 12.81
CA VAL A 99 -4.84 -17.65 12.05
C VAL A 99 -4.89 -17.27 10.57
N LEU A 100 -6.09 -17.28 9.99
CA LEU A 100 -6.28 -17.00 8.56
C LEU A 100 -6.06 -15.52 8.24
N ALA A 101 -6.45 -14.63 9.13
CA ALA A 101 -6.11 -13.21 8.99
C ALA A 101 -4.59 -12.98 8.98
N GLY A 102 -3.86 -13.67 9.84
CA GLY A 102 -2.40 -13.65 9.87
C GLY A 102 -1.78 -14.14 8.56
N ARG A 103 -2.31 -15.20 7.98
CA ARG A 103 -1.85 -15.72 6.68
C ARG A 103 -2.10 -14.75 5.53
N VAL A 104 -3.27 -14.11 5.51
CA VAL A 104 -3.57 -13.07 4.52
C VAL A 104 -2.60 -11.90 4.67
N ALA A 105 -2.34 -11.47 5.91
CA ALA A 105 -1.39 -10.40 6.18
C ALA A 105 0.02 -10.73 5.65
N GLU A 106 0.53 -11.92 5.94
CA GLU A 106 1.84 -12.38 5.45
C GLU A 106 1.90 -12.39 3.92
N PHE A 107 0.87 -12.89 3.28
CA PHE A 107 0.79 -12.96 1.82
C PHE A 107 0.83 -11.57 1.18
N TYR A 108 0.05 -10.63 1.68
CA TYR A 108 0.01 -9.28 1.13
C TYR A 108 1.21 -8.43 1.55
N GLU A 109 1.80 -8.67 2.72
CA GLU A 109 3.08 -8.07 3.10
C GLU A 109 4.19 -8.47 2.14
N SER A 110 4.25 -9.76 1.76
CA SER A 110 5.20 -10.26 0.76
C SER A 110 4.96 -9.64 -0.62
N LYS A 111 3.70 -9.53 -1.05
CA LYS A 111 3.36 -8.86 -2.32
C LYS A 111 3.72 -7.38 -2.30
N LEU A 112 3.45 -6.71 -1.20
CA LEU A 112 3.81 -5.31 -1.00
C LEU A 112 5.32 -5.12 -1.09
N GLN A 113 6.10 -5.96 -0.41
CA GLN A 113 7.56 -5.92 -0.45
C GLN A 113 8.09 -6.10 -1.86
N ARG A 114 7.59 -7.08 -2.60
CA ARG A 114 7.98 -7.31 -4.01
C ARG A 114 7.64 -6.12 -4.90
N SER A 115 6.47 -5.52 -4.69
CA SER A 115 6.06 -4.34 -5.47
C SER A 115 6.94 -3.13 -5.16
N LEU A 116 7.29 -2.92 -3.89
CA LEU A 116 8.21 -1.86 -3.47
C LEU A 116 9.62 -2.09 -4.01
N ASP A 117 10.13 -3.32 -3.96
CA ASP A 117 11.42 -3.68 -4.53
C ASP A 117 11.47 -3.40 -6.03
N ARG A 118 10.38 -3.69 -6.73
CA ARG A 118 10.26 -3.40 -8.17
C ARG A 118 10.28 -1.90 -8.45
N VAL A 119 9.58 -1.10 -7.66
CA VAL A 119 9.58 0.35 -7.77
C VAL A 119 10.98 0.91 -7.53
N VAL A 120 11.66 0.46 -6.48
CA VAL A 120 13.04 0.85 -6.17
C VAL A 120 13.99 0.45 -7.29
N ALA A 121 13.83 -0.73 -7.86
CA ALA A 121 14.66 -1.23 -8.96
C ALA A 121 14.50 -0.36 -10.23
N ILE A 122 13.36 0.26 -10.45
CA ILE A 122 13.12 1.17 -11.58
C ILE A 122 13.61 2.59 -11.27
N VAL A 123 13.38 3.07 -10.06
CA VAL A 123 13.74 4.43 -9.64
C VAL A 123 15.25 4.64 -9.61
N GLY A 124 16.02 3.65 -9.16
CA GLY A 124 17.47 3.73 -9.08
C GLY A 124 18.15 4.06 -10.41
N PRO A 125 17.96 3.26 -11.47
CA PRO A 125 18.50 3.56 -12.80
C PRO A 125 18.00 4.88 -13.37
N LEU A 126 16.74 5.24 -13.19
CA LEU A 126 16.19 6.52 -13.64
C LEU A 126 16.87 7.72 -12.96
N ALA A 127 17.12 7.63 -11.67
CA ALA A 127 17.83 8.67 -10.93
C ALA A 127 19.27 8.85 -11.46
N ILE A 128 19.97 7.76 -11.71
CA ILE A 128 21.34 7.79 -12.29
C ILE A 128 21.32 8.44 -13.67
N ILE A 129 20.40 8.05 -14.53
CA ILE A 129 20.27 8.62 -15.89
C ILE A 129 19.98 10.12 -15.81
N THR A 130 19.07 10.55 -14.95
CA THR A 130 18.71 11.96 -14.78
C THR A 130 19.89 12.79 -14.29
N ILE A 131 20.62 12.31 -13.29
CA ILE A 131 21.79 12.98 -12.75
C ILE A 131 22.90 13.05 -13.80
N SER A 132 23.19 11.95 -14.50
CA SER A 132 24.20 11.88 -15.55
C SER A 132 23.90 12.82 -16.70
N THR A 133 22.64 12.92 -17.12
CA THR A 133 22.21 13.85 -18.17
C THR A 133 22.39 15.31 -17.73
N GLY A 134 22.02 15.63 -16.50
CA GLY A 134 22.19 16.97 -15.93
C GLY A 134 23.65 17.39 -15.85
N VAL A 135 24.52 16.53 -15.36
CA VAL A 135 25.98 16.78 -15.26
C VAL A 135 26.59 16.88 -16.65
N GLY A 136 26.24 15.95 -17.55
CA GLY A 136 26.72 15.98 -18.94
C GLY A 136 26.32 17.25 -19.67
N GLY A 137 25.06 17.69 -19.53
CA GLY A 137 24.59 18.96 -20.09
C GLY A 137 25.32 20.17 -19.53
N LEU A 138 25.59 20.17 -18.23
CA LEU A 138 26.37 21.25 -17.60
C LEU A 138 27.79 21.32 -18.14
N ILE A 139 28.47 20.17 -18.29
CA ILE A 139 29.83 20.10 -18.86
C ILE A 139 29.83 20.62 -20.29
N VAL A 140 28.90 20.22 -21.13
CA VAL A 140 28.77 20.67 -22.52
C VAL A 140 28.56 22.20 -22.56
N SER A 141 27.70 22.73 -21.70
CA SER A 141 27.43 24.17 -21.62
C SER A 141 28.67 24.96 -21.25
N VAL A 142 29.44 24.49 -20.26
CA VAL A 142 30.70 25.12 -19.84
C VAL A 142 31.74 25.08 -20.96
N MET A 143 31.91 23.94 -21.63
CA MET A 143 32.84 23.80 -22.76
C MET A 143 32.48 24.72 -23.92
N THR A 144 31.20 24.82 -24.26
CA THR A 144 30.71 25.70 -25.31
C THR A 144 30.99 27.18 -24.95
N ALA A 145 30.75 27.57 -23.72
CA ALA A 145 31.04 28.93 -23.24
C ALA A 145 32.54 29.26 -23.30
N LEU A 146 33.40 28.33 -22.91
CA LEU A 146 34.87 28.50 -23.01
C LEU A 146 35.34 28.62 -24.45
N LEU A 147 34.84 27.83 -25.36
CA LEU A 147 35.14 27.92 -26.78
C LEU A 147 34.69 29.24 -27.38
N SER A 148 33.51 29.74 -27.02
CA SER A 148 33.03 31.05 -27.45
C SER A 148 33.91 32.17 -26.98
N VAL A 149 34.38 32.14 -25.74
CA VAL A 149 35.31 33.13 -25.19
C VAL A 149 36.66 33.08 -25.91
N THR A 150 37.16 31.88 -26.19
CA THR A 150 38.42 31.71 -26.93
C THR A 150 38.32 32.24 -28.36
N GLN A 151 37.19 32.09 -29.04
CA GLN A 151 36.96 32.65 -30.36
C GLN A 151 36.84 34.17 -30.35
N LEU A 152 36.31 34.78 -29.30
CA LEU A 152 36.21 36.23 -29.16
C LEU A 152 37.55 36.87 -28.84
N VAL A 153 38.45 36.19 -28.15
CA VAL A 153 39.77 36.68 -27.77
C VAL A 153 40.82 36.41 -28.85
N GLY A 154 40.61 35.38 -29.63
CA GLY A 154 41.47 35.04 -30.76
C GLY A 154 41.05 35.70 -32.04
#